data_25a4d97c9e1976a9e1483b6550e5bb5d
#
_entry.id   25a4d97c9e1976a9e1483b6550e5bb5d
#
_cell.length_a   1.000
_cell.length_b   1.000
_cell.length_c   1.000
_cell.angle_alpha   90.00
_cell.angle_beta   90.00
_cell.angle_gamma   90.00
#
_symmetry.space_group_name_H-M   'P 1'
#
loop_
_entity.id
_entity.type
_entity.pdbx_description
1 polymer ?
#
loop_
_entity_poly.entity_id
_entity_poly.type
_entity_poly.pdbx_seq_one_letter_code
_entity_poly.pdbx_strand_id
1 'polypeptide(L)'
;MAIEKSNEGINTGPSRREILVRGSKVMAGIGVATLLGNLEASLSKSYGMGPAATNLLDSLTPARTALLVIDMQRDFLSPKGYAAQAGLDITPLVAAIAPIQMLLAVARPAGLLIVHTREGHVPDLSDCPPYKLERSRKAGAEIGSKGPLGRLLVRGEVGHDFIETLRPLEKEIVIDKPGYSAFPHTTLQQVLTKHRIETLILTGVTTEVCVSSTLRSAVDLGYRCITVSDASASGDPGLHKAALAMIGVEGGIFGEVATTSEVVNRLA
;
A
#
# COMPACT_ATOMS: atom_id res chain seq x y z
N MET A 1 -4.78 72.15 20.25
CA MET A 1 -5.96 71.32 20.00
C MET A 1 -5.47 69.87 19.89
N ALA A 2 -5.46 69.17 21.02
CA ALA A 2 -4.93 67.83 21.17
C ALA A 2 -6.10 66.82 21.00
N ILE A 3 -5.89 65.80 20.16
CA ILE A 3 -6.86 64.69 20.01
C ILE A 3 -6.28 63.50 20.75
N GLU A 4 -6.94 63.13 21.84
CA GLU A 4 -6.73 61.91 22.59
C GLU A 4 -7.13 60.68 21.71
N LYS A 5 -6.23 59.71 21.59
CA LYS A 5 -6.56 58.38 21.06
C LYS A 5 -6.74 57.42 22.24
N SER A 6 -7.96 56.97 22.44
CA SER A 6 -8.33 55.88 23.32
C SER A 6 -7.75 54.54 22.84
N ASN A 7 -7.02 53.88 23.72
CA ASN A 7 -6.40 52.57 23.50
C ASN A 7 -7.33 51.50 24.05
N GLU A 8 -8.12 50.82 23.18
CA GLU A 8 -8.90 49.64 23.60
C GLU A 8 -7.99 48.41 23.61
N GLY A 9 -7.87 47.83 24.78
CA GLY A 9 -7.06 46.63 25.07
C GLY A 9 -7.64 45.37 24.39
N ILE A 10 -6.85 44.76 23.54
CA ILE A 10 -7.14 43.46 22.93
C ILE A 10 -6.90 42.37 24.04
N ASN A 11 -7.94 41.72 24.44
CA ASN A 11 -7.91 40.56 25.36
C ASN A 11 -7.36 39.35 24.61
N THR A 12 -6.05 39.06 24.79
CA THR A 12 -5.43 37.83 24.24
C THR A 12 -5.63 36.69 25.23
N GLY A 13 -6.46 35.73 24.87
CA GLY A 13 -6.60 34.48 25.59
C GLY A 13 -5.28 33.70 25.73
N PRO A 14 -5.18 32.76 26.65
CA PRO A 14 -3.93 32.10 27.01
C PRO A 14 -3.32 31.33 25.83
N SER A 15 -2.00 31.40 25.67
CA SER A 15 -1.24 30.77 24.59
C SER A 15 -1.29 29.22 24.70
N ARG A 16 -1.15 28.54 23.57
CA ARG A 16 -1.13 27.05 23.51
C ARG A 16 -0.11 26.40 24.47
N ARG A 17 0.91 27.12 24.92
CA ARG A 17 1.89 26.64 25.91
C ARG A 17 1.35 26.65 27.33
N GLU A 18 0.46 27.56 27.70
CA GLU A 18 -0.11 27.65 29.04
C GLU A 18 -1.20 26.60 29.31
N ILE A 19 -1.86 26.10 28.26
CA ILE A 19 -2.87 25.05 28.38
C ILE A 19 -2.20 23.70 28.68
N LEU A 20 -0.97 23.47 28.19
CA LEU A 20 -0.22 22.21 28.41
C LEU A 20 0.40 22.08 29.82
N VAL A 21 0.65 23.17 30.50
CA VAL A 21 1.30 23.16 31.86
C VAL A 21 0.29 22.98 32.99
N ARG A 22 -0.99 23.28 32.82
CA ARG A 22 -2.02 23.10 33.84
C ARG A 22 -2.61 21.69 33.95
N GLY A 23 -2.34 20.80 32.95
CA GLY A 23 -2.79 19.41 32.93
C GLY A 23 -1.93 18.41 33.72
N SER A 24 -0.76 18.83 34.25
CA SER A 24 0.25 17.88 34.75
C SER A 24 0.30 17.70 36.30
N LYS A 25 -0.67 18.19 37.06
CA LYS A 25 -0.59 18.12 38.53
C LYS A 25 -1.79 17.50 39.28
N VAL A 26 -2.61 16.69 38.65
CA VAL A 26 -3.54 15.81 39.36
C VAL A 26 -3.65 14.49 38.59
N MET A 27 -3.00 13.45 39.03
CA MET A 27 -3.35 12.03 38.97
C MET A 27 -2.08 11.17 39.20
N ALA A 28 -1.58 11.16 40.39
CA ALA A 28 -0.81 10.04 40.89
C ALA A 28 -1.78 9.01 41.46
N GLY A 29 -1.85 7.82 40.89
CA GLY A 29 -2.41 6.63 41.52
C GLY A 29 -3.82 6.21 41.13
N ILE A 30 -4.03 5.79 39.85
CA ILE A 30 -4.97 4.72 39.47
C ILE A 30 -4.54 4.26 38.08
N GLY A 31 -4.43 2.93 37.89
CA GLY A 31 -3.70 2.28 36.81
C GLY A 31 -3.98 2.75 35.39
N VAL A 32 -2.96 3.23 34.70
CA VAL A 32 -2.94 3.67 33.32
C VAL A 32 -3.40 2.56 32.36
N ALA A 33 -3.25 1.29 32.72
CA ALA A 33 -3.69 0.13 31.93
C ALA A 33 -5.21 0.03 31.79
N THR A 34 -5.99 0.46 32.81
CA THR A 34 -7.46 0.37 32.76
C THR A 34 -8.09 1.50 31.96
N LEU A 35 -7.42 2.67 31.87
CA LEU A 35 -7.90 3.79 31.07
C LEU A 35 -7.68 3.57 29.56
N LEU A 36 -6.57 2.94 29.15
CA LEU A 36 -6.30 2.62 27.75
C LEU A 36 -7.25 1.53 27.22
N GLY A 37 -7.52 0.49 28.01
CA GLY A 37 -8.48 -0.54 27.64
C GLY A 37 -9.91 -0.04 27.49
N ASN A 38 -10.32 0.95 28.29
CA ASN A 38 -11.65 1.56 28.19
C ASN A 38 -11.77 2.56 27.03
N LEU A 39 -10.66 3.18 26.60
CA LEU A 39 -10.65 4.08 25.44
C LEU A 39 -10.77 3.29 24.13
N GLU A 40 -10.09 2.17 24.01
CA GLU A 40 -10.22 1.26 22.85
C GLU A 40 -11.62 0.65 22.77
N ALA A 41 -12.19 0.22 23.90
CA ALA A 41 -13.57 -0.29 23.97
C ALA A 41 -14.63 0.79 23.71
N SER A 42 -14.36 2.06 24.01
CA SER A 42 -15.27 3.19 23.77
C SER A 42 -15.24 3.63 22.30
N LEU A 43 -14.09 3.58 21.65
CA LEU A 43 -13.98 3.90 20.21
C LEU A 43 -14.63 2.83 19.32
N SER A 44 -14.64 1.56 19.74
CA SER A 44 -15.33 0.49 19.01
C SER A 44 -16.86 0.55 19.13
N LYS A 45 -17.40 1.22 20.16
CA LYS A 45 -18.85 1.33 20.38
C LYS A 45 -19.53 2.51 19.68
N SER A 46 -18.80 3.50 19.18
CA SER A 46 -19.42 4.70 18.59
C SER A 46 -19.65 4.62 17.10
N TYR A 47 -19.09 3.63 16.42
CA TYR A 47 -19.45 3.32 15.04
C TYR A 47 -20.37 2.08 15.05
N GLY A 48 -21.67 2.30 14.87
CA GLY A 48 -22.67 1.25 14.87
C GLY A 48 -22.29 0.14 13.88
N MET A 49 -21.83 -0.99 14.41
CA MET A 49 -21.69 -2.21 13.63
C MET A 49 -23.10 -2.67 13.24
N GLY A 50 -23.46 -2.44 11.99
CA GLY A 50 -24.58 -3.16 11.37
C GLY A 50 -24.38 -4.67 11.46
N PRO A 51 -25.37 -5.50 11.06
CA PRO A 51 -25.26 -6.95 11.09
C PRO A 51 -23.93 -7.37 10.48
N ALA A 52 -23.20 -8.28 11.14
CA ALA A 52 -21.85 -8.69 10.80
C ALA A 52 -21.68 -8.76 9.29
N ALA A 53 -20.90 -7.84 8.73
CA ALA A 53 -20.54 -7.89 7.32
C ALA A 53 -19.90 -9.26 7.10
N THR A 54 -20.46 -10.04 6.17
CA THR A 54 -19.85 -11.33 5.79
C THR A 54 -18.40 -11.04 5.43
N ASN A 55 -17.48 -11.63 6.18
CA ASN A 55 -16.04 -11.49 5.95
C ASN A 55 -15.80 -11.74 4.45
N LEU A 56 -15.22 -10.77 3.78
CA LEU A 56 -14.99 -10.83 2.33
C LEU A 56 -14.15 -12.06 1.98
N LEU A 57 -13.19 -12.42 2.83
CA LEU A 57 -12.38 -13.61 2.69
C LEU A 57 -13.25 -14.88 2.65
N ASP A 58 -14.28 -14.99 3.50
CA ASP A 58 -15.18 -16.16 3.54
C ASP A 58 -16.05 -16.24 2.27
N SER A 59 -16.30 -15.12 1.61
CA SER A 59 -17.12 -15.03 0.40
C SER A 59 -16.31 -15.19 -0.91
N LEU A 60 -15.00 -15.45 -0.85
CA LEU A 60 -14.15 -15.63 -2.02
C LEU A 60 -14.67 -16.71 -2.96
N THR A 61 -14.80 -16.34 -4.23
CA THR A 61 -15.11 -17.27 -5.33
C THR A 61 -13.90 -17.30 -6.28
N PRO A 62 -13.13 -18.41 -6.33
CA PRO A 62 -11.89 -18.45 -7.11
C PRO A 62 -12.03 -17.98 -8.55
N ALA A 63 -13.09 -18.41 -9.28
CA ALA A 63 -13.33 -18.01 -10.66
C ALA A 63 -13.62 -16.51 -10.86
N ARG A 64 -13.89 -15.75 -9.79
CA ARG A 64 -14.15 -14.31 -9.78
C ARG A 64 -13.13 -13.51 -8.97
N THR A 65 -12.03 -14.15 -8.62
CA THR A 65 -10.97 -13.55 -7.81
C THR A 65 -9.66 -13.50 -8.59
N ALA A 66 -8.96 -12.38 -8.53
CA ALA A 66 -7.61 -12.25 -9.03
C ALA A 66 -6.61 -12.02 -7.90
N LEU A 67 -5.45 -12.68 -7.99
CA LEU A 67 -4.29 -12.38 -7.18
C LEU A 67 -3.39 -11.41 -7.93
N LEU A 68 -3.19 -10.22 -7.39
CA LEU A 68 -2.28 -9.20 -7.91
C LEU A 68 -0.95 -9.27 -7.15
N VAL A 69 0.13 -9.57 -7.87
CA VAL A 69 1.51 -9.59 -7.39
C VAL A 69 2.19 -8.33 -7.91
N ILE A 70 2.26 -7.30 -7.05
CA ILE A 70 2.63 -5.94 -7.44
C ILE A 70 4.13 -5.73 -7.30
N ASP A 71 4.78 -5.41 -8.43
CA ASP A 71 6.14 -4.88 -8.56
C ASP A 71 7.25 -5.69 -7.88
N MET A 72 7.16 -7.03 -7.91
CA MET A 72 8.18 -7.91 -7.36
C MET A 72 9.39 -8.02 -8.29
N GLN A 73 9.98 -6.86 -8.60
CA GLN A 73 11.08 -6.63 -9.55
C GLN A 73 12.44 -6.59 -8.86
N ARG A 74 13.51 -6.83 -9.62
CA ARG A 74 14.89 -6.65 -9.13
C ARG A 74 15.19 -5.20 -8.73
N ASP A 75 14.57 -4.21 -9.38
CA ASP A 75 14.71 -2.79 -9.02
C ASP A 75 14.21 -2.49 -7.60
N PHE A 76 13.25 -3.24 -7.08
CA PHE A 76 12.74 -3.05 -5.72
C PHE A 76 13.35 -4.01 -4.69
N LEU A 77 13.83 -5.19 -5.11
CA LEU A 77 14.19 -6.29 -4.21
C LEU A 77 15.68 -6.62 -4.20
N SER A 78 16.47 -6.01 -5.09
CA SER A 78 17.90 -6.21 -5.13
C SER A 78 18.66 -5.05 -4.45
N PRO A 79 19.75 -5.34 -3.70
CA PRO A 79 20.62 -4.29 -3.16
C PRO A 79 21.30 -3.44 -4.25
N LYS A 80 21.20 -3.87 -5.51
CA LYS A 80 21.71 -3.15 -6.69
C LYS A 80 20.60 -2.44 -7.48
N GLY A 81 19.33 -2.53 -7.03
CA GLY A 81 18.18 -1.97 -7.71
C GLY A 81 17.85 -0.54 -7.29
N TYR A 82 16.80 0.00 -7.90
CA TYR A 82 16.30 1.36 -7.69
C TYR A 82 16.00 1.67 -6.22
N ALA A 83 15.26 0.78 -5.52
CA ALA A 83 14.84 1.04 -4.14
C ALA A 83 16.03 1.23 -3.19
N ALA A 84 17.03 0.36 -3.27
CA ALA A 84 18.25 0.49 -2.45
C ALA A 84 19.04 1.75 -2.79
N GLN A 85 19.12 2.13 -4.07
CA GLN A 85 19.80 3.37 -4.48
C GLN A 85 19.03 4.62 -4.02
N ALA A 86 17.70 4.56 -3.92
CA ALA A 86 16.86 5.61 -3.34
C ALA A 86 16.89 5.63 -1.80
N GLY A 87 17.71 4.80 -1.16
CA GLY A 87 17.88 4.77 0.30
C GLY A 87 16.81 4.01 1.07
N LEU A 88 15.97 3.19 0.40
CA LEU A 88 14.99 2.35 1.07
C LEU A 88 15.69 1.14 1.71
N ASP A 89 15.25 0.74 2.91
CA ASP A 89 15.56 -0.59 3.44
C ASP A 89 14.75 -1.64 2.66
N ILE A 90 15.46 -2.47 1.89
CA ILE A 90 14.82 -3.53 1.09
C ILE A 90 14.61 -4.82 1.88
N THR A 91 15.11 -4.92 3.12
CA THR A 91 14.98 -6.12 3.94
C THR A 91 13.52 -6.55 4.13
N PRO A 92 12.60 -5.65 4.52
CA PRO A 92 11.18 -6.00 4.62
C PRO A 92 10.57 -6.34 3.25
N LEU A 93 11.03 -5.68 2.16
CA LEU A 93 10.52 -5.94 0.81
C LEU A 93 10.86 -7.38 0.38
N VAL A 94 12.07 -7.82 0.65
CA VAL A 94 12.53 -9.19 0.37
C VAL A 94 11.78 -10.22 1.22
N ALA A 95 11.43 -9.87 2.46
CA ALA A 95 10.67 -10.78 3.35
C ALA A 95 9.28 -11.14 2.81
N ALA A 96 8.66 -10.27 1.99
CA ALA A 96 7.37 -10.56 1.36
C ALA A 96 7.41 -11.67 0.29
N ILE A 97 8.60 -12.09 -0.16
CA ILE A 97 8.76 -13.10 -1.22
C ILE A 97 8.14 -14.45 -0.80
N ALA A 98 8.51 -14.95 0.37
CA ALA A 98 8.04 -16.26 0.82
C ALA A 98 6.51 -16.32 1.02
N PRO A 99 5.84 -15.35 1.66
CA PRO A 99 4.40 -15.26 1.71
C PRO A 99 3.73 -15.25 0.32
N ILE A 100 4.27 -14.47 -0.64
CA ILE A 100 3.74 -14.44 -2.02
C ILE A 100 3.89 -15.80 -2.70
N GLN A 101 5.01 -16.51 -2.50
CA GLN A 101 5.17 -17.87 -3.03
C GLN A 101 4.12 -18.84 -2.48
N MET A 102 3.79 -18.76 -1.18
CA MET A 102 2.74 -19.56 -0.57
C MET A 102 1.37 -19.26 -1.19
N LEU A 103 1.04 -17.99 -1.40
CA LEU A 103 -0.20 -17.58 -2.05
C LEU A 103 -0.27 -18.10 -3.50
N LEU A 104 0.78 -17.95 -4.28
CA LEU A 104 0.84 -18.46 -5.66
C LEU A 104 0.66 -19.99 -5.72
N ALA A 105 1.22 -20.72 -4.74
CA ALA A 105 1.13 -22.18 -4.67
C ALA A 105 -0.32 -22.66 -4.50
N VAL A 106 -1.19 -21.92 -3.80
CA VAL A 106 -2.60 -22.26 -3.63
C VAL A 106 -3.51 -21.60 -4.66
N ALA A 107 -3.21 -20.36 -5.07
CA ALA A 107 -4.02 -19.61 -6.03
C ALA A 107 -4.02 -20.25 -7.43
N ARG A 108 -2.88 -20.78 -7.88
CA ARG A 108 -2.73 -21.47 -9.17
C ARG A 108 -3.64 -22.69 -9.30
N PRO A 109 -3.59 -23.70 -8.43
CA PRO A 109 -4.49 -24.86 -8.52
C PRO A 109 -5.96 -24.51 -8.23
N ALA A 110 -6.24 -23.50 -7.40
CA ALA A 110 -7.59 -23.01 -7.16
C ALA A 110 -8.20 -22.26 -8.37
N GLY A 111 -7.42 -21.95 -9.40
CA GLY A 111 -7.89 -21.33 -10.63
C GLY A 111 -8.13 -19.84 -10.56
N LEU A 112 -7.48 -19.13 -9.63
CA LEU A 112 -7.50 -17.68 -9.61
C LEU A 112 -6.82 -17.10 -10.86
N LEU A 113 -7.29 -15.93 -11.30
CA LEU A 113 -6.53 -15.14 -12.25
C LEU A 113 -5.29 -14.57 -11.56
N ILE A 114 -4.10 -14.86 -12.08
CA ILE A 114 -2.85 -14.33 -11.56
C ILE A 114 -2.40 -13.17 -12.45
N VAL A 115 -2.15 -12.00 -11.84
CA VAL A 115 -1.66 -10.80 -12.52
C VAL A 115 -0.41 -10.31 -11.79
N HIS A 116 0.68 -10.16 -12.54
CA HIS A 116 1.91 -9.56 -12.05
C HIS A 116 2.06 -8.16 -12.64
N THR A 117 2.51 -7.18 -11.86
CA THR A 117 2.82 -5.86 -12.39
C THR A 117 4.32 -5.57 -12.32
N ARG A 118 4.77 -4.68 -13.23
CA ARG A 118 6.11 -4.09 -13.18
C ARG A 118 5.99 -2.59 -13.36
N GLU A 119 6.50 -1.81 -12.42
CA GLU A 119 6.66 -0.37 -12.61
C GLU A 119 7.88 -0.09 -13.47
N GLY A 120 7.71 0.70 -14.52
CA GLY A 120 8.81 1.11 -15.38
C GLY A 120 8.33 1.89 -16.59
N HIS A 121 9.28 2.61 -17.17
CA HIS A 121 9.06 3.54 -18.27
C HIS A 121 9.64 3.01 -19.57
N VAL A 122 9.10 3.47 -20.70
CA VAL A 122 9.68 3.17 -22.03
C VAL A 122 11.11 3.73 -22.14
N PRO A 123 11.97 3.18 -23.01
CA PRO A 123 13.39 3.55 -23.05
C PRO A 123 13.69 5.03 -23.29
N ASP A 124 12.82 5.74 -24.00
CA ASP A 124 12.95 7.18 -24.24
C ASP A 124 12.33 8.06 -23.13
N LEU A 125 11.74 7.43 -22.11
CA LEU A 125 11.04 8.06 -20.97
C LEU A 125 9.85 8.95 -21.35
N SER A 126 9.31 8.82 -22.56
CA SER A 126 8.18 9.64 -23.04
C SER A 126 6.89 9.43 -22.22
N ASP A 127 6.77 8.30 -21.53
CA ASP A 127 5.67 8.00 -20.61
C ASP A 127 5.95 8.37 -19.14
N CYS A 128 7.12 8.99 -18.84
CA CYS A 128 7.48 9.44 -17.50
C CYS A 128 7.11 10.91 -17.30
N PRO A 129 6.15 11.24 -16.42
CA PRO A 129 5.83 12.64 -16.17
C PRO A 129 7.04 13.42 -15.61
N PRO A 130 7.26 14.68 -16.04
CA PRO A 130 8.41 15.48 -15.58
C PRO A 130 8.51 15.58 -14.06
N TYR A 131 7.40 15.71 -13.37
CA TYR A 131 7.36 15.71 -11.89
C TYR A 131 7.89 14.41 -11.29
N LYS A 132 7.51 13.24 -11.85
CA LYS A 132 7.99 11.94 -11.36
C LYS A 132 9.50 11.80 -11.54
N LEU A 133 10.03 12.29 -12.67
CA LEU A 133 11.45 12.30 -12.96
C LEU A 133 12.21 13.22 -11.99
N GLU A 134 11.72 14.45 -11.77
CA GLU A 134 12.30 15.39 -10.82
C GLU A 134 12.32 14.83 -9.39
N ARG A 135 11.22 14.23 -8.94
CA ARG A 135 11.11 13.60 -7.63
C ARG A 135 12.13 12.48 -7.45
N SER A 136 12.27 11.61 -8.45
CA SER A 136 13.22 10.49 -8.40
C SER A 136 14.68 10.98 -8.35
N ARG A 137 15.00 12.07 -9.06
CA ARG A 137 16.30 12.73 -8.98
C ARG A 137 16.57 13.28 -7.58
N LYS A 138 15.59 13.95 -6.96
CA LYS A 138 15.70 14.47 -5.57
C LYS A 138 15.88 13.34 -4.55
N ALA A 139 15.32 12.16 -4.81
CA ALA A 139 15.49 10.97 -3.97
C ALA A 139 16.85 10.26 -4.19
N GLY A 140 17.73 10.77 -5.06
CA GLY A 140 19.05 10.20 -5.30
C GLY A 140 19.09 9.01 -6.27
N ALA A 141 17.94 8.62 -6.85
CA ALA A 141 17.83 7.51 -7.80
C ALA A 141 16.97 7.94 -9.01
N GLU A 142 17.55 8.76 -9.89
CA GLU A 142 16.83 9.27 -11.06
C GLU A 142 16.40 8.15 -12.00
N ILE A 143 15.11 8.11 -12.32
CA ILE A 143 14.55 7.19 -13.31
C ILE A 143 15.27 7.37 -14.65
N GLY A 144 15.68 6.26 -15.26
CA GLY A 144 16.44 6.27 -16.52
C GLY A 144 17.94 6.45 -16.38
N SER A 145 18.47 6.82 -15.21
CA SER A 145 19.92 6.86 -14.97
C SER A 145 20.52 5.45 -14.93
N LYS A 146 21.81 5.35 -15.26
CA LYS A 146 22.53 4.07 -15.22
C LYS A 146 22.74 3.58 -13.79
N GLY A 147 22.38 2.34 -13.54
CA GLY A 147 22.63 1.61 -12.31
C GLY A 147 23.28 0.26 -12.57
N PRO A 148 23.60 -0.52 -11.54
CA PRO A 148 24.25 -1.82 -11.68
C PRO A 148 23.40 -2.89 -12.41
N LEU A 149 22.07 -2.71 -12.46
CA LEU A 149 21.14 -3.61 -13.15
C LEU A 149 20.56 -3.00 -14.43
N GLY A 150 21.27 -2.08 -15.05
CA GLY A 150 20.81 -1.32 -16.21
C GLY A 150 20.26 0.04 -15.82
N ARG A 151 19.44 0.63 -16.69
CA ARG A 151 18.79 1.92 -16.41
C ARG A 151 17.64 1.72 -15.40
N LEU A 152 17.62 2.54 -14.36
CA LEU A 152 16.66 2.41 -13.26
C LEU A 152 15.22 2.59 -13.74
N LEU A 153 14.34 1.64 -13.42
CA LEU A 153 12.92 1.61 -13.78
C LEU A 153 12.67 1.83 -15.29
N VAL A 154 13.50 1.24 -16.16
CA VAL A 154 13.32 1.26 -17.60
C VAL A 154 12.99 -0.12 -18.12
N ARG A 155 11.93 -0.22 -18.93
CA ARG A 155 11.48 -1.47 -19.53
C ARG A 155 12.55 -2.10 -20.40
N GLY A 156 12.72 -3.41 -20.23
CA GLY A 156 13.74 -4.19 -20.94
C GLY A 156 15.09 -4.29 -20.22
N GLU A 157 15.31 -3.49 -19.18
CA GLU A 157 16.51 -3.59 -18.36
C GLU A 157 16.42 -4.72 -17.34
N VAL A 158 17.57 -5.21 -16.87
CA VAL A 158 17.65 -6.31 -15.89
C VAL A 158 16.95 -5.96 -14.57
N GLY A 159 17.06 -4.70 -14.12
CA GLY A 159 16.39 -4.21 -12.92
C GLY A 159 14.87 -4.25 -13.02
N HIS A 160 14.33 -3.91 -14.20
CA HIS A 160 12.90 -3.91 -14.45
C HIS A 160 12.27 -5.31 -14.43
N ASP A 161 13.03 -6.37 -14.68
CA ASP A 161 12.48 -7.74 -14.72
C ASP A 161 12.22 -8.27 -13.29
N PHE A 162 11.34 -9.28 -13.21
CA PHE A 162 10.99 -9.96 -11.97
C PHE A 162 12.20 -10.61 -11.30
N ILE A 163 12.15 -10.76 -9.97
CA ILE A 163 13.04 -11.69 -9.28
C ILE A 163 12.73 -13.12 -9.74
N GLU A 164 13.76 -13.97 -9.79
CA GLU A 164 13.64 -15.32 -10.36
C GLU A 164 12.59 -16.18 -9.66
N THR A 165 12.52 -16.09 -8.32
CA THR A 165 11.64 -16.90 -7.48
C THR A 165 10.15 -16.57 -7.59
N LEU A 166 9.80 -15.40 -8.17
CA LEU A 166 8.42 -14.96 -8.43
C LEU A 166 8.16 -14.67 -9.91
N ARG A 167 8.95 -15.24 -10.80
CA ARG A 167 8.74 -15.12 -12.25
C ARG A 167 7.36 -15.66 -12.63
N PRO A 168 6.57 -14.90 -13.41
CA PRO A 168 5.29 -15.36 -13.91
C PRO A 168 5.40 -16.64 -14.73
N LEU A 169 4.39 -17.49 -14.65
CA LEU A 169 4.22 -18.60 -15.60
C LEU A 169 3.71 -18.07 -16.94
N GLU A 170 3.91 -18.83 -18.02
CA GLU A 170 3.57 -18.42 -19.39
C GLU A 170 2.11 -17.94 -19.58
N LYS A 171 1.17 -18.51 -18.80
CA LYS A 171 -0.26 -18.16 -18.89
C LYS A 171 -0.67 -17.03 -17.94
N GLU A 172 0.23 -16.56 -17.10
CA GLU A 172 -0.07 -15.49 -16.15
C GLU A 172 0.05 -14.12 -16.82
N ILE A 173 -0.77 -13.19 -16.38
CA ILE A 173 -0.83 -11.85 -16.98
C ILE A 173 0.30 -10.99 -16.42
N VAL A 174 0.99 -10.29 -17.31
CA VAL A 174 1.99 -9.28 -16.94
C VAL A 174 1.51 -7.90 -17.39
N ILE A 175 1.50 -6.94 -16.50
CA ILE A 175 1.11 -5.55 -16.72
C ILE A 175 2.30 -4.64 -16.44
N ASP A 176 2.85 -4.03 -17.46
CA ASP A 176 3.82 -2.94 -17.31
C ASP A 176 3.08 -1.63 -17.08
N LYS A 177 3.39 -0.92 -16.01
CA LYS A 177 2.73 0.32 -15.61
C LYS A 177 3.71 1.49 -15.45
N PRO A 178 3.40 2.68 -16.00
CA PRO A 178 4.24 3.87 -15.81
C PRO A 178 3.93 4.60 -14.49
N GLY A 179 2.77 4.32 -13.88
CA GLY A 179 2.31 4.94 -12.65
C GLY A 179 2.43 4.03 -11.43
N TYR A 180 2.05 4.57 -10.26
CA TYR A 180 2.02 3.81 -9.01
C TYR A 180 0.84 2.83 -9.00
N SER A 181 -0.37 3.29 -9.32
CA SER A 181 -1.51 2.40 -9.51
C SER A 181 -1.33 1.55 -10.78
N ALA A 182 -1.81 0.31 -10.72
CA ALA A 182 -1.79 -0.61 -11.86
C ALA A 182 -2.92 -0.35 -12.86
N PHE A 183 -3.83 0.60 -12.62
CA PHE A 183 -4.96 0.86 -13.51
C PHE A 183 -4.70 1.94 -14.58
N PRO A 184 -4.21 3.16 -14.24
CA PRO A 184 -4.01 4.21 -15.24
C PRO A 184 -2.97 3.83 -16.29
N HIS A 185 -3.30 4.09 -17.55
CA HIS A 185 -2.43 3.84 -18.71
C HIS A 185 -2.00 2.38 -18.88
N THR A 186 -2.83 1.42 -18.43
CA THR A 186 -2.62 -0.03 -18.58
C THR A 186 -3.88 -0.72 -19.07
N THR A 187 -3.75 -2.01 -19.37
CA THR A 187 -4.88 -2.87 -19.77
C THR A 187 -5.50 -3.63 -18.61
N LEU A 188 -5.12 -3.36 -17.34
CA LEU A 188 -5.57 -4.15 -16.20
C LEU A 188 -7.10 -4.21 -16.09
N GLN A 189 -7.79 -3.07 -16.20
CA GLN A 189 -9.25 -3.04 -16.10
C GLN A 189 -9.92 -3.90 -17.17
N GLN A 190 -9.44 -3.84 -18.43
CA GLN A 190 -9.96 -4.66 -19.53
C GLN A 190 -9.74 -6.17 -19.25
N VAL A 191 -8.56 -6.54 -18.72
CA VAL A 191 -8.24 -7.92 -18.33
C VAL A 191 -9.20 -8.40 -17.24
N LEU A 192 -9.36 -7.65 -16.16
CA LEU A 192 -10.25 -8.01 -15.06
C LEU A 192 -11.71 -8.13 -15.50
N THR A 193 -12.20 -7.19 -16.32
CA THR A 193 -13.55 -7.21 -16.87
C THR A 193 -13.78 -8.44 -17.76
N LYS A 194 -12.83 -8.73 -18.66
CA LYS A 194 -12.89 -9.92 -19.56
C LYS A 194 -13.02 -11.22 -18.76
N HIS A 195 -12.32 -11.33 -17.63
CA HIS A 195 -12.35 -12.50 -16.77
C HIS A 195 -13.46 -12.44 -15.71
N ARG A 196 -14.33 -11.41 -15.73
CA ARG A 196 -15.45 -11.20 -14.78
C ARG A 196 -14.99 -11.21 -13.33
N ILE A 197 -13.83 -10.62 -13.06
CA ILE A 197 -13.28 -10.51 -11.72
C ILE A 197 -14.08 -9.50 -10.90
N GLU A 198 -14.38 -9.83 -9.65
CA GLU A 198 -15.09 -9.00 -8.69
C GLU A 198 -14.26 -8.71 -7.44
N THR A 199 -13.32 -9.59 -7.12
CA THR A 199 -12.49 -9.49 -5.92
C THR A 199 -11.01 -9.54 -6.28
N LEU A 200 -10.24 -8.64 -5.66
CA LEU A 200 -8.78 -8.57 -5.82
C LEU A 200 -8.10 -8.91 -4.50
N ILE A 201 -7.15 -9.84 -4.53
CA ILE A 201 -6.19 -10.07 -3.46
C ILE A 201 -4.92 -9.32 -3.84
N LEU A 202 -4.53 -8.31 -3.05
CA LEU A 202 -3.39 -7.46 -3.33
C LEU A 202 -2.19 -7.85 -2.49
N THR A 203 -1.04 -7.98 -3.15
CA THR A 203 0.27 -8.30 -2.54
C THR A 203 1.37 -7.50 -3.21
N GLY A 204 2.57 -7.48 -2.63
CA GLY A 204 3.77 -6.89 -3.26
C GLY A 204 4.24 -5.59 -2.63
N VAL A 205 4.91 -4.76 -3.41
CA VAL A 205 5.64 -3.60 -2.89
C VAL A 205 5.39 -2.31 -3.69
N THR A 206 5.46 -1.12 -3.06
CA THR A 206 5.45 -0.95 -1.60
C THR A 206 4.04 -0.73 -1.10
N THR A 207 3.75 -1.14 0.14
CA THR A 207 2.40 -1.10 0.71
C THR A 207 1.77 0.29 0.62
N GLU A 208 2.52 1.33 0.99
CA GLU A 208 2.07 2.73 1.04
C GLU A 208 2.00 3.40 -0.32
N VAL A 209 2.65 2.86 -1.35
CA VAL A 209 2.70 3.47 -2.70
C VAL A 209 1.94 2.62 -3.71
N CYS A 210 2.57 1.62 -4.33
CA CYS A 210 1.99 0.91 -5.46
C CYS A 210 0.80 0.04 -5.06
N VAL A 211 0.89 -0.67 -3.93
CA VAL A 211 -0.23 -1.46 -3.40
C VAL A 211 -1.40 -0.56 -3.02
N SER A 212 -1.14 0.49 -2.23
CA SER A 212 -2.18 1.43 -1.77
C SER A 212 -2.81 2.23 -2.92
N SER A 213 -2.03 2.64 -3.91
CA SER A 213 -2.57 3.35 -5.09
C SER A 213 -3.43 2.43 -5.96
N THR A 214 -3.01 1.17 -6.14
CA THR A 214 -3.79 0.17 -6.88
C THR A 214 -5.07 -0.17 -6.16
N LEU A 215 -5.01 -0.36 -4.83
CA LEU A 215 -6.15 -0.62 -3.97
C LEU A 215 -7.24 0.45 -4.11
N ARG A 216 -6.89 1.73 -3.97
CA ARG A 216 -7.85 2.84 -4.07
C ARG A 216 -8.48 2.93 -5.45
N SER A 217 -7.68 2.81 -6.51
CA SER A 217 -8.21 2.77 -7.87
C SER A 217 -9.14 1.57 -8.10
N ALA A 218 -8.84 0.42 -7.50
CA ALA A 218 -9.68 -0.77 -7.58
C ALA A 218 -11.04 -0.55 -6.93
N VAL A 219 -11.05 0.02 -5.72
CA VAL A 219 -12.29 0.32 -4.97
C VAL A 219 -13.15 1.35 -5.70
N ASP A 220 -12.54 2.42 -6.24
CA ASP A 220 -13.24 3.42 -7.05
C ASP A 220 -13.87 2.82 -8.33
N LEU A 221 -13.30 1.72 -8.84
CA LEU A 221 -13.81 0.97 -9.99
C LEU A 221 -14.83 -0.13 -9.58
N GLY A 222 -15.13 -0.28 -8.29
CA GLY A 222 -16.15 -1.20 -7.77
C GLY A 222 -15.64 -2.61 -7.43
N TYR A 223 -14.32 -2.84 -7.42
CA TYR A 223 -13.76 -4.12 -6.98
C TYR A 223 -13.76 -4.24 -5.45
N ARG A 224 -14.06 -5.42 -4.94
CA ARG A 224 -13.80 -5.79 -3.54
C ARG A 224 -12.32 -6.12 -3.38
N CYS A 225 -11.71 -5.68 -2.29
CA CYS A 225 -10.26 -5.79 -2.12
C CYS A 225 -9.88 -6.43 -0.80
N ILE A 226 -8.94 -7.36 -0.85
CA ILE A 226 -8.25 -7.95 0.31
C ILE A 226 -6.76 -7.65 0.16
N THR A 227 -6.18 -6.91 1.10
CA THR A 227 -4.73 -6.68 1.12
C THR A 227 -4.07 -7.66 2.06
N VAL A 228 -3.08 -8.42 1.58
CA VAL A 228 -2.40 -9.41 2.42
C VAL A 228 -1.23 -8.76 3.14
N SER A 229 -1.35 -8.64 4.46
CA SER A 229 -0.46 -7.82 5.30
C SER A 229 0.99 -8.28 5.28
N ASP A 230 1.24 -9.58 5.42
CA ASP A 230 2.57 -10.18 5.45
C ASP A 230 3.13 -10.53 4.05
N ALA A 231 2.27 -10.44 3.01
CA ALA A 231 2.66 -10.54 1.60
C ALA A 231 2.76 -9.17 0.92
N SER A 232 2.61 -8.09 1.68
CA SER A 232 2.89 -6.71 1.26
C SER A 232 3.95 -6.11 2.17
N ALA A 233 4.78 -5.22 1.66
CA ALA A 233 5.86 -4.64 2.45
C ALA A 233 6.18 -3.20 2.06
N SER A 234 6.76 -2.46 3.02
CA SER A 234 7.36 -1.13 2.86
C SER A 234 8.79 -1.15 3.37
N GLY A 235 9.64 -0.27 2.86
CA GLY A 235 10.97 -0.01 3.44
C GLY A 235 10.91 0.67 4.82
N ASP A 236 9.75 1.17 5.22
CA ASP A 236 9.49 1.76 6.53
C ASP A 236 8.33 1.00 7.21
N PRO A 237 8.58 0.30 8.35
CA PRO A 237 7.55 -0.45 9.07
C PRO A 237 6.41 0.44 9.60
N GLY A 238 6.69 1.71 9.92
CA GLY A 238 5.67 2.68 10.35
C GLY A 238 4.71 3.04 9.22
N LEU A 239 5.23 3.28 8.02
CA LEU A 239 4.43 3.53 6.82
C LEU A 239 3.62 2.29 6.41
N HIS A 240 4.20 1.10 6.50
CA HIS A 240 3.49 -0.15 6.28
C HIS A 240 2.28 -0.28 7.21
N LYS A 241 2.50 -0.16 8.52
CA LYS A 241 1.44 -0.23 9.53
C LYS A 241 0.36 0.83 9.29
N ALA A 242 0.74 2.07 9.00
CA ALA A 242 -0.19 3.16 8.71
C ALA A 242 -1.04 2.88 7.47
N ALA A 243 -0.42 2.39 6.38
CA ALA A 243 -1.12 2.07 5.15
C ALA A 243 -2.17 0.96 5.37
N LEU A 244 -1.82 -0.11 6.10
CA LEU A 244 -2.76 -1.18 6.44
C LEU A 244 -3.90 -0.67 7.34
N ALA A 245 -3.61 0.17 8.33
CA ALA A 245 -4.63 0.74 9.21
C ALA A 245 -5.67 1.58 8.46
N MET A 246 -5.27 2.28 7.39
CA MET A 246 -6.19 3.07 6.57
C MET A 246 -7.19 2.21 5.77
N ILE A 247 -6.92 0.93 5.55
CA ILE A 247 -7.81 0.07 4.76
C ILE A 247 -9.14 -0.17 5.50
N GLY A 248 -9.06 -0.41 6.81
CA GLY A 248 -10.21 -0.74 7.64
C GLY A 248 -11.01 0.46 8.17
N VAL A 249 -10.65 1.72 7.81
CA VAL A 249 -11.40 2.89 8.30
C VAL A 249 -12.85 2.86 7.77
N GLU A 250 -13.75 3.49 8.51
CA GLU A 250 -15.17 3.61 8.13
C GLU A 250 -15.84 2.25 7.80
N GLY A 251 -15.48 1.21 8.54
CA GLY A 251 -16.05 -0.13 8.34
C GLY A 251 -15.46 -0.90 7.16
N GLY A 252 -14.25 -0.56 6.73
CA GLY A 252 -13.56 -1.24 5.63
C GLY A 252 -13.80 -0.59 4.28
N ILE A 253 -13.79 0.75 4.22
CA ILE A 253 -14.07 1.50 2.98
C ILE A 253 -13.14 1.12 1.82
N PHE A 254 -11.90 0.69 2.12
CA PHE A 254 -10.97 0.19 1.11
C PHE A 254 -10.84 -1.34 1.09
N GLY A 255 -11.70 -2.07 1.82
CA GLY A 255 -11.70 -3.53 1.86
C GLY A 255 -11.21 -4.10 3.19
N GLU A 256 -10.62 -5.29 3.12
CA GLU A 256 -10.16 -6.04 4.28
C GLU A 256 -8.64 -6.26 4.26
N VAL A 257 -8.09 -6.48 5.43
CA VAL A 257 -6.69 -6.90 5.62
C VAL A 257 -6.71 -8.34 6.12
N ALA A 258 -5.99 -9.21 5.44
CA ALA A 258 -5.81 -10.61 5.84
C ALA A 258 -4.32 -10.96 5.91
N THR A 259 -4.00 -12.07 6.55
CA THR A 259 -2.68 -12.70 6.51
C THR A 259 -2.59 -13.73 5.38
N THR A 260 -1.37 -14.08 4.99
CA THR A 260 -1.13 -15.18 4.04
C THR A 260 -1.77 -16.48 4.50
N SER A 261 -1.68 -16.80 5.80
CA SER A 261 -2.25 -18.04 6.33
C SER A 261 -3.77 -18.08 6.23
N GLU A 262 -4.47 -16.97 6.46
CA GLU A 262 -5.93 -16.89 6.32
C GLU A 262 -6.36 -17.10 4.86
N VAL A 263 -5.67 -16.46 3.90
CA VAL A 263 -5.96 -16.62 2.47
C VAL A 263 -5.65 -18.04 2.01
N VAL A 264 -4.51 -18.63 2.42
CA VAL A 264 -4.13 -20.02 2.10
C VAL A 264 -5.18 -20.99 2.62
N ASN A 265 -5.57 -20.89 3.90
CA ASN A 265 -6.58 -21.75 4.50
C ASN A 265 -7.95 -21.66 3.80
N ARG A 266 -8.28 -20.49 3.25
CA ARG A 266 -9.54 -20.28 2.53
C ARG A 266 -9.53 -20.85 1.11
N LEU A 267 -8.37 -20.91 0.47
CA LEU A 267 -8.22 -21.39 -0.92
C LEU A 267 -7.83 -22.89 -1.01
N ALA A 268 -7.29 -23.48 0.06
CA ALA A 268 -6.95 -24.90 0.14
C ALA A 268 -8.23 -25.74 0.34
#